data_233eaa033cb30e8ea947849e9f2b1966
#
_entry.id   233eaa033cb30e8ea947849e9f2b1966
#
_cell.length_a   1.000
_cell.length_b   1.000
_cell.length_c   1.000
_cell.angle_alpha   90.00
_cell.angle_beta   90.00
_cell.angle_gamma   90.00
#
_symmetry.space_group_name_H-M   'P 1'
#
loop_
_entity.id
_entity.type
_entity.pdbx_description
1 polymer ?
#
loop_
_entity_poly.entity_id
_entity_poly.type
_entity_poly.pdbx_seq_one_letter_code
_entity_poly.pdbx_strand_id
1 'polypeptide(L)'
;MTRTLTMPMRFRRYIFICIVLIVGLMQTVDAGAEKPDSAFGPEVWSREKELLASINGVSNQEDVALTYLKLARIFRDNHRELTYLDLAEETASKVRDADMAAEIMLLRLEYYAAYEPMTKFCEYAESVKARMGSMKDRRLSNVEYLVIKRHVDEGHTQTALATAREMLSAAKEKNDRYRQAYAYYSIGLIYQAVSRFGAAANALEKSTAIMGADINDFPPLDYIKSLLELLSSQCSIGRYSESLKTCKVASDRLDKFIASADPDFQMGINCMSMKLHIECYAARNYLAMNDLTLAGEHLHSASECMYPEIGLDREVFNETSAMYYDRLGDYNLALKYADMSVNAFRTSGLTPYYIDALTLKKSILADMGRWREAYENQALVEAAKDSLDASRFASELSELQTIYEVDRMAAQKKRQQIVLLFSVLCCALLLLVVIVFVVYYNRLRKKNQSLYEQINSNLRNVGSSAKVLQMIPEEELSREMQMYRKISRLMEEEKPFTNTAFNRTVLAKMMGTNEKYVADAVREGAGTTVSNYITDIRLKCSLELLSDESGNGEPMSLDDVARDSGFGSYSSFWRAFQKKFSMTPSEYRSLHDKNA
;
A
#
# COMPACT_ATOMS: atom_id res chain seq x y z
N MET A 1 58.32 16.33 32.36
CA MET A 1 57.00 15.88 32.84
C MET A 1 55.95 16.57 32.01
N THR A 2 55.63 15.96 30.89
CA THR A 2 54.59 16.43 29.97
C THR A 2 53.25 15.98 30.50
N ARG A 3 52.51 16.90 31.14
CA ARG A 3 51.10 16.72 31.43
C ARG A 3 50.35 16.77 30.08
N THR A 4 49.99 15.64 29.55
CA THR A 4 48.91 15.55 28.57
C THR A 4 47.65 16.08 29.21
N LEU A 5 47.31 17.33 28.90
CA LEU A 5 46.01 17.94 29.21
C LEU A 5 44.96 17.23 28.39
N THR A 6 44.50 16.08 28.93
CA THR A 6 43.22 15.52 28.46
C THR A 6 42.16 16.57 28.74
N MET A 7 41.59 17.12 27.69
CA MET A 7 40.40 17.99 27.77
C MET A 7 39.40 17.39 28.76
N PRO A 8 38.92 18.15 29.77
CA PRO A 8 37.93 17.62 30.69
C PRO A 8 36.76 17.04 29.91
N MET A 9 36.28 15.88 30.36
CA MET A 9 35.11 15.19 29.77
C MET A 9 33.88 16.12 29.60
N ARG A 10 33.84 17.19 30.38
CA ARG A 10 32.85 18.26 30.28
C ARG A 10 32.91 19.07 28.99
N PHE A 11 34.11 19.40 28.48
CA PHE A 11 34.27 20.11 27.21
C PHE A 11 33.91 19.26 25.99
N ARG A 12 34.11 17.94 26.04
CA ARG A 12 33.63 16.99 25.01
C ARG A 12 32.09 16.98 24.87
N ARG A 13 31.37 17.23 25.97
CA ARG A 13 29.90 17.37 25.92
C ARG A 13 29.45 18.72 25.34
N TYR A 14 30.22 19.80 25.48
CA TYR A 14 29.84 21.12 24.95
C TYR A 14 29.96 21.26 23.44
N ILE A 15 30.95 20.62 22.85
CA ILE A 15 31.04 20.51 21.38
C ILE A 15 29.87 19.66 20.83
N PHE A 16 29.24 18.90 21.71
CA PHE A 16 28.38 17.78 21.36
C PHE A 16 26.96 18.13 20.93
N ILE A 17 26.45 19.29 21.28
CA ILE A 17 25.03 19.61 21.15
C ILE A 17 24.77 20.74 20.14
N CYS A 18 25.76 21.56 19.79
CA CYS A 18 25.65 22.63 18.80
C CYS A 18 25.40 22.17 17.37
N ILE A 19 25.31 20.89 17.12
CA ILE A 19 25.55 20.32 15.78
C ILE A 19 24.30 19.79 15.11
N VAL A 20 23.32 19.36 15.87
CA VAL A 20 22.11 18.70 15.32
C VAL A 20 21.25 19.66 14.47
N LEU A 21 21.56 20.92 14.55
CA LEU A 21 20.63 21.96 14.14
C LEU A 21 21.17 22.92 13.07
N ILE A 22 22.41 22.78 12.67
CA ILE A 22 23.00 23.70 11.69
C ILE A 22 22.47 23.44 10.28
N VAL A 23 22.05 22.24 9.98
CA VAL A 23 21.40 21.92 8.70
C VAL A 23 19.87 21.99 8.81
N GLY A 24 19.32 21.76 9.98
CA GLY A 24 17.96 22.20 10.30
C GLY A 24 17.83 23.72 10.18
N LEU A 25 18.85 24.50 10.57
CA LEU A 25 18.85 25.97 10.48
C LEU A 25 19.17 26.53 9.10
N MET A 26 19.84 25.80 8.24
CA MET A 26 19.86 26.18 6.82
C MET A 26 18.47 26.11 6.20
N GLN A 27 17.48 25.57 6.93
CA GLN A 27 16.08 25.45 6.50
C GLN A 27 15.05 25.80 7.58
N THR A 28 15.44 26.11 8.81
CA THR A 28 14.51 26.63 9.82
C THR A 28 14.85 28.09 10.17
N VAL A 29 14.53 28.97 9.28
CA VAL A 29 13.92 30.23 9.70
C VAL A 29 12.67 29.82 10.48
N ASP A 30 12.52 30.29 11.73
CA ASP A 30 11.37 30.01 12.64
C ASP A 30 10.52 28.80 12.20
N ALA A 31 10.53 27.71 12.95
CA ALA A 31 9.67 26.58 12.63
C ALA A 31 8.22 27.09 12.48
N GLY A 32 7.81 27.43 11.26
CA GLY A 32 6.47 27.88 10.90
C GLY A 32 6.26 29.34 10.51
N ALA A 33 7.26 30.19 10.48
CA ALA A 33 7.10 31.57 10.00
C ALA A 33 7.78 31.77 8.63
N GLU A 34 6.97 32.07 7.60
CA GLU A 34 7.48 32.49 6.31
C GLU A 34 8.31 33.77 6.41
N LYS A 35 9.33 33.92 5.56
CA LYS A 35 10.08 35.17 5.45
C LYS A 35 9.14 36.33 5.05
N PRO A 36 9.12 37.43 5.80
CA PRO A 36 8.30 38.57 5.42
C PRO A 36 8.91 39.27 4.18
N ASP A 37 8.09 39.94 3.40
CA ASP A 37 8.53 40.69 2.23
C ASP A 37 9.64 41.73 2.56
N SER A 38 9.66 42.24 3.78
CA SER A 38 10.69 43.14 4.30
C SER A 38 12.08 42.51 4.45
N ALA A 39 12.17 41.19 4.39
CA ALA A 39 13.45 40.46 4.45
C ALA A 39 14.22 40.50 3.11
N PHE A 40 13.60 40.96 2.05
CA PHE A 40 14.22 41.03 0.73
C PHE A 40 14.71 42.45 0.41
N GLY A 41 15.97 42.55 -0.02
CA GLY A 41 16.58 43.83 -0.41
C GLY A 41 16.00 44.40 -1.71
N PRO A 42 16.29 45.69 -1.99
CA PRO A 42 15.81 46.38 -3.21
C PRO A 42 16.24 45.70 -4.52
N GLU A 43 17.37 45.02 -4.52
CA GLU A 43 17.90 44.27 -5.66
C GLU A 43 16.99 43.08 -6.04
N VAL A 44 16.43 42.39 -5.06
CA VAL A 44 15.48 41.26 -5.28
C VAL A 44 14.21 41.77 -5.95
N TRP A 45 13.66 42.88 -5.49
CA TRP A 45 12.47 43.48 -6.08
C TRP A 45 12.72 44.06 -7.48
N SER A 46 13.92 44.58 -7.72
CA SER A 46 14.33 45.01 -9.05
C SER A 46 14.44 43.84 -10.01
N ARG A 47 15.02 42.74 -9.55
CA ARG A 47 15.17 41.52 -10.34
C ARG A 47 13.83 40.84 -10.63
N GLU A 48 12.90 40.80 -9.69
CA GLU A 48 11.53 40.36 -9.94
C GLU A 48 10.89 41.11 -11.12
N LYS A 49 10.95 42.46 -11.08
CA LYS A 49 10.37 43.29 -12.14
C LYS A 49 11.02 43.01 -13.50
N GLU A 50 12.33 42.86 -13.52
CA GLU A 50 13.10 42.58 -14.74
C GLU A 50 12.70 41.21 -15.33
N LEU A 51 12.65 40.16 -14.50
CA LEU A 51 12.26 38.82 -14.91
C LEU A 51 10.81 38.78 -15.41
N LEU A 52 9.89 39.42 -14.71
CA LEU A 52 8.49 39.50 -15.15
C LEU A 52 8.34 40.30 -16.45
N ALA A 53 9.15 41.36 -16.65
CA ALA A 53 9.16 42.12 -17.90
C ALA A 53 9.70 41.27 -19.06
N SER A 54 10.68 40.41 -18.82
CA SER A 54 11.29 39.54 -19.84
C SER A 54 10.34 38.53 -20.47
N ILE A 55 9.29 38.12 -19.75
CA ILE A 55 8.29 37.16 -20.24
C ILE A 55 7.06 37.81 -20.85
N ASN A 56 6.93 39.15 -20.79
CA ASN A 56 5.84 39.88 -21.42
C ASN A 56 5.92 39.77 -22.95
N GLY A 57 4.94 39.09 -23.56
CA GLY A 57 4.89 38.90 -25.01
C GLY A 57 5.72 37.72 -25.53
N VAL A 58 6.36 36.94 -24.66
CA VAL A 58 7.06 35.70 -25.04
C VAL A 58 6.08 34.61 -25.36
N SER A 59 6.17 34.03 -26.56
CA SER A 59 5.33 32.92 -27.01
C SER A 59 5.83 31.54 -26.56
N ASN A 60 7.11 31.42 -26.22
CA ASN A 60 7.70 30.19 -25.73
C ASN A 60 7.30 29.94 -24.26
N GLN A 61 6.41 28.96 -24.04
CA GLN A 61 5.91 28.64 -22.71
C GLN A 61 6.98 28.00 -21.80
N GLU A 62 8.01 27.39 -22.38
CA GLU A 62 9.14 26.82 -21.63
C GLU A 62 9.95 27.93 -20.95
N ASP A 63 10.32 29.00 -21.69
CA ASP A 63 11.05 30.16 -21.12
C ASP A 63 10.23 30.86 -20.04
N VAL A 64 8.92 30.96 -20.23
CA VAL A 64 8.00 31.54 -19.23
C VAL A 64 7.97 30.69 -17.96
N ALA A 65 7.85 29.36 -18.07
CA ALA A 65 7.84 28.47 -16.93
C ALA A 65 9.19 28.48 -16.18
N LEU A 66 10.31 28.47 -16.90
CA LEU A 66 11.65 28.61 -16.32
C LEU A 66 11.82 29.91 -15.55
N THR A 67 11.25 31.01 -16.06
CA THR A 67 11.30 32.31 -15.38
C THR A 67 10.49 32.28 -14.07
N TYR A 68 9.31 31.67 -14.05
CA TYR A 68 8.55 31.49 -12.82
C TYR A 68 9.27 30.56 -11.81
N LEU A 69 9.96 29.52 -12.27
CA LEU A 69 10.81 28.69 -11.40
C LEU A 69 11.99 29.49 -10.81
N LYS A 70 12.61 30.38 -11.59
CA LYS A 70 13.65 31.27 -11.06
C LYS A 70 13.09 32.19 -9.97
N LEU A 71 11.90 32.76 -10.20
CA LEU A 71 11.23 33.61 -9.21
C LEU A 71 10.84 32.81 -7.94
N ALA A 72 10.33 31.61 -8.07
CA ALA A 72 10.05 30.75 -6.94
C ALA A 72 11.30 30.51 -6.07
N ARG A 73 12.45 30.25 -6.71
CA ARG A 73 13.73 30.07 -6.00
C ARG A 73 14.24 31.34 -5.33
N ILE A 74 14.08 32.52 -5.98
CA ILE A 74 14.46 33.80 -5.41
C ILE A 74 13.65 34.12 -4.16
N PHE A 75 12.33 33.85 -4.21
CA PHE A 75 11.43 34.07 -3.08
C PHE A 75 11.28 32.84 -2.16
N ARG A 76 12.31 32.00 -2.08
CA ARG A 76 12.29 30.83 -1.23
C ARG A 76 11.98 31.18 0.22
N ASP A 77 11.14 30.36 0.86
CA ASP A 77 10.66 30.55 2.23
C ASP A 77 9.69 31.74 2.42
N ASN A 78 9.12 32.27 1.33
CA ASN A 78 8.12 33.33 1.35
C ASN A 78 6.85 32.88 0.64
N HIS A 79 5.69 33.43 1.01
CA HIS A 79 4.40 33.10 0.38
C HIS A 79 4.38 33.24 -1.14
N ARG A 80 5.26 34.09 -1.71
CA ARG A 80 5.42 34.26 -3.16
C ARG A 80 6.04 33.03 -3.84
N GLU A 81 6.83 32.25 -3.12
CA GLU A 81 7.36 31.00 -3.65
C GLU A 81 6.23 30.11 -4.18
N LEU A 82 5.18 29.88 -3.35
CA LEU A 82 4.04 29.06 -3.76
C LEU A 82 3.28 29.68 -4.96
N THR A 83 3.10 30.99 -4.96
CA THR A 83 2.47 31.71 -6.08
C THR A 83 3.22 31.50 -7.39
N TYR A 84 4.55 31.61 -7.36
CA TYR A 84 5.37 31.40 -8.56
C TYR A 84 5.45 29.92 -8.96
N LEU A 85 5.41 29.00 -8.01
CA LEU A 85 5.29 27.56 -8.29
C LEU A 85 3.95 27.20 -8.97
N ASP A 86 2.85 27.86 -8.57
CA ASP A 86 1.54 27.66 -9.21
C ASP A 86 1.56 28.14 -10.67
N LEU A 87 2.13 29.32 -10.93
CA LEU A 87 2.30 29.86 -12.27
C LEU A 87 3.25 29.02 -13.14
N ALA A 88 4.33 28.51 -12.55
CA ALA A 88 5.25 27.59 -13.22
C ALA A 88 4.55 26.28 -13.60
N GLU A 89 3.76 25.68 -12.71
CA GLU A 89 3.03 24.42 -12.96
C GLU A 89 1.98 24.59 -14.05
N GLU A 90 1.18 25.68 -14.00
CA GLU A 90 0.20 25.98 -15.04
C GLU A 90 0.87 26.10 -16.41
N THR A 91 2.00 26.80 -16.48
CA THR A 91 2.73 27.03 -17.72
C THR A 91 3.42 25.76 -18.22
N ALA A 92 4.11 25.02 -17.33
CA ALA A 92 4.79 23.76 -17.65
C ALA A 92 3.82 22.68 -18.14
N SER A 93 2.57 22.68 -17.66
CA SER A 93 1.55 21.74 -18.13
C SER A 93 1.29 21.84 -19.65
N LYS A 94 1.51 23.01 -20.23
CA LYS A 94 1.36 23.28 -21.68
C LYS A 94 2.56 22.77 -22.49
N VAL A 95 3.75 22.72 -21.87
CA VAL A 95 5.01 22.29 -22.50
C VAL A 95 5.18 20.77 -22.51
N ARG A 96 4.60 20.06 -21.53
CA ARG A 96 4.76 18.61 -21.29
C ARG A 96 6.22 18.20 -20.98
N ASP A 97 6.98 19.07 -20.36
CA ASP A 97 8.32 18.76 -19.88
C ASP A 97 8.26 18.01 -18.54
N ALA A 98 8.73 16.77 -18.55
CA ALA A 98 8.72 15.90 -17.38
C ALA A 98 9.74 16.32 -16.32
N ASP A 99 10.91 16.86 -16.76
CA ASP A 99 11.96 17.29 -15.85
C ASP A 99 11.55 18.55 -15.09
N MET A 100 10.97 19.51 -15.78
CA MET A 100 10.44 20.73 -15.18
C MET A 100 9.29 20.42 -14.21
N ALA A 101 8.38 19.53 -14.60
CA ALA A 101 7.28 19.10 -13.72
C ALA A 101 7.79 18.44 -12.44
N ALA A 102 8.82 17.61 -12.54
CA ALA A 102 9.42 16.96 -11.37
C ALA A 102 10.11 17.97 -10.45
N GLU A 103 10.75 18.99 -11.01
CA GLU A 103 11.40 20.04 -10.23
C GLU A 103 10.38 20.91 -9.48
N ILE A 104 9.31 21.34 -10.15
CA ILE A 104 8.20 22.07 -9.51
C ILE A 104 7.61 21.26 -8.35
N MET A 105 7.37 19.97 -8.56
CA MET A 105 6.87 19.08 -7.51
C MET A 105 7.79 19.01 -6.30
N LEU A 106 9.12 18.95 -6.51
CA LEU A 106 10.09 18.90 -5.41
C LEU A 106 10.15 20.21 -4.64
N LEU A 107 10.22 21.37 -5.33
CA LEU A 107 10.23 22.67 -4.68
C LEU A 107 8.96 22.88 -3.85
N ARG A 108 7.79 22.53 -4.38
CA ARG A 108 6.54 22.60 -3.64
C ARG A 108 6.53 21.65 -2.42
N LEU A 109 7.12 20.45 -2.57
CA LEU A 109 7.24 19.52 -1.46
C LEU A 109 8.18 20.05 -0.35
N GLU A 110 9.26 20.73 -0.74
CA GLU A 110 10.16 21.42 0.20
C GLU A 110 9.41 22.52 0.97
N TYR A 111 8.62 23.33 0.26
CA TYR A 111 7.78 24.34 0.89
C TYR A 111 6.76 23.71 1.86
N TYR A 112 6.08 22.64 1.45
CA TYR A 112 5.12 21.93 2.30
C TYR A 112 5.80 21.29 3.51
N ALA A 113 7.02 20.79 3.35
CA ALA A 113 7.81 20.26 4.46
C ALA A 113 8.14 21.34 5.51
N ALA A 114 8.27 22.60 5.10
CA ALA A 114 8.59 23.70 6.01
C ALA A 114 7.35 24.32 6.69
N TYR A 115 6.26 24.53 5.94
CA TYR A 115 5.16 25.40 6.38
C TYR A 115 3.80 24.71 6.55
N GLU A 116 3.61 23.52 6.00
CA GLU A 116 2.31 22.86 6.04
C GLU A 116 2.24 21.80 7.15
N PRO A 117 1.03 21.52 7.69
CA PRO A 117 0.84 20.44 8.64
C PRO A 117 1.29 19.08 8.08
N MET A 118 1.77 18.19 8.96
CA MET A 118 2.26 16.86 8.60
C MET A 118 1.30 16.06 7.71
N THR A 119 0.00 16.15 7.96
CA THR A 119 -1.04 15.48 7.16
C THR A 119 -1.03 15.94 5.70
N LYS A 120 -1.06 17.25 5.46
CA LYS A 120 -1.05 17.84 4.12
C LYS A 120 0.26 17.57 3.38
N PHE A 121 1.37 17.65 4.09
CA PHE A 121 2.69 17.28 3.56
C PHE A 121 2.73 15.81 3.13
N CYS A 122 2.29 14.87 3.97
CA CYS A 122 2.29 13.45 3.65
C CYS A 122 1.38 13.12 2.46
N GLU A 123 0.18 13.68 2.38
CA GLU A 123 -0.72 13.50 1.25
C GLU A 123 -0.08 13.96 -0.06
N TYR A 124 0.56 15.11 -0.05
CA TYR A 124 1.26 15.62 -1.23
C TYR A 124 2.48 14.76 -1.58
N ALA A 125 3.29 14.37 -0.59
CA ALA A 125 4.45 13.50 -0.78
C ALA A 125 4.08 12.17 -1.44
N GLU A 126 2.98 11.52 -1.00
CA GLU A 126 2.51 10.28 -1.63
C GLU A 126 2.05 10.50 -3.08
N SER A 127 1.41 11.62 -3.39
CA SER A 127 1.04 11.97 -4.77
C SER A 127 2.28 12.17 -5.66
N VAL A 128 3.31 12.85 -5.14
CA VAL A 128 4.60 13.07 -5.84
C VAL A 128 5.34 11.75 -6.04
N LYS A 129 5.39 10.88 -5.02
CA LYS A 129 5.98 9.54 -5.13
C LYS A 129 5.33 8.72 -6.24
N ALA A 130 4.01 8.71 -6.31
CA ALA A 130 3.27 7.97 -7.33
C ALA A 130 3.58 8.50 -8.74
N ARG A 131 3.62 9.83 -8.94
CA ARG A 131 3.94 10.47 -10.22
C ARG A 131 5.39 10.22 -10.63
N MET A 132 6.37 10.47 -9.75
CA MET A 132 7.79 10.24 -10.02
C MET A 132 8.12 8.76 -10.21
N GLY A 133 7.50 7.87 -9.46
CA GLY A 133 7.66 6.43 -9.61
C GLY A 133 7.20 5.95 -10.99
N SER A 134 6.11 6.49 -11.52
CA SER A 134 5.64 6.19 -12.88
C SER A 134 6.60 6.69 -13.97
N MET A 135 7.29 7.81 -13.72
CA MET A 135 8.29 8.40 -14.61
C MET A 135 9.66 7.73 -14.47
N LYS A 136 9.86 6.87 -13.47
CA LYS A 136 11.16 6.29 -13.08
C LYS A 136 12.23 7.33 -12.80
N ASP A 137 11.81 8.45 -12.23
CA ASP A 137 12.69 9.57 -11.93
C ASP A 137 13.56 9.28 -10.71
N ARG A 138 14.88 9.42 -10.84
CA ARG A 138 15.84 9.22 -9.74
C ARG A 138 15.62 10.19 -8.57
N ARG A 139 15.02 11.36 -8.82
CA ARG A 139 14.66 12.35 -7.80
C ARG A 139 13.62 11.86 -6.79
N LEU A 140 13.01 10.69 -7.03
CA LEU A 140 12.21 9.99 -6.01
C LEU A 140 12.96 9.85 -4.68
N SER A 141 14.29 9.70 -4.72
CA SER A 141 15.11 9.63 -3.53
C SER A 141 15.10 10.92 -2.71
N ASN A 142 14.94 12.06 -3.35
CA ASN A 142 14.82 13.37 -2.68
C ASN A 142 13.47 13.47 -1.97
N VAL A 143 12.39 12.94 -2.57
CA VAL A 143 11.07 12.86 -1.93
C VAL A 143 11.12 12.00 -0.68
N GLU A 144 11.73 10.81 -0.77
CA GLU A 144 11.90 9.91 0.37
C GLU A 144 12.74 10.57 1.47
N TYR A 145 13.82 11.25 1.11
CA TYR A 145 14.63 12.02 2.05
C TYR A 145 13.83 13.11 2.76
N LEU A 146 13.02 13.90 2.04
CA LEU A 146 12.20 14.95 2.64
C LEU A 146 11.16 14.40 3.63
N VAL A 147 10.56 13.24 3.31
CA VAL A 147 9.65 12.55 4.23
C VAL A 147 10.38 12.11 5.49
N ILE A 148 11.56 11.51 5.35
CA ILE A 148 12.37 11.08 6.49
C ILE A 148 12.78 12.29 7.33
N LYS A 149 13.24 13.36 6.69
CA LYS A 149 13.63 14.60 7.37
C LYS A 149 12.46 15.19 8.15
N ARG A 150 11.27 15.28 7.57
CA ARG A 150 10.08 15.79 8.26
C ARG A 150 9.74 14.96 9.50
N HIS A 151 9.86 13.63 9.44
CA HIS A 151 9.70 12.79 10.64
C HIS A 151 10.76 13.09 11.70
N VAL A 152 12.00 13.37 11.31
CA VAL A 152 13.05 13.79 12.27
C VAL A 152 12.70 15.11 12.93
N ASP A 153 12.25 16.09 12.15
CA ASP A 153 11.90 17.43 12.63
C ASP A 153 10.71 17.39 13.63
N GLU A 154 9.77 16.44 13.44
CA GLU A 154 8.66 16.18 14.37
C GLU A 154 9.04 15.29 15.57
N GLY A 155 10.30 14.83 15.64
CA GLY A 155 10.78 13.94 16.71
C GLY A 155 10.43 12.45 16.52
N HIS A 156 9.83 12.07 15.41
CA HIS A 156 9.46 10.69 15.06
C HIS A 156 10.68 9.89 14.58
N THR A 157 11.69 9.76 15.42
CA THR A 157 13.01 9.24 15.03
C THR A 157 13.01 7.75 14.71
N GLN A 158 12.14 6.96 15.32
CA GLN A 158 12.03 5.51 15.03
C GLN A 158 11.40 5.27 13.66
N THR A 159 10.32 5.96 13.35
CA THR A 159 9.68 5.92 12.02
C THR A 159 10.65 6.38 10.93
N ALA A 160 11.35 7.50 11.16
CA ALA A 160 12.38 8.00 10.26
C ALA A 160 13.48 6.95 9.99
N LEU A 161 13.98 6.29 11.05
CA LEU A 161 15.03 5.28 10.93
C LEU A 161 14.56 4.01 10.22
N ALA A 162 13.33 3.57 10.47
CA ALA A 162 12.73 2.43 9.77
C ALA A 162 12.63 2.72 8.27
N THR A 163 12.05 3.86 7.90
CA THR A 163 11.91 4.30 6.50
C THR A 163 13.27 4.43 5.79
N ALA A 164 14.27 5.03 6.46
CA ALA A 164 15.61 5.18 5.89
C ALA A 164 16.32 3.82 5.67
N ARG A 165 16.10 2.85 6.55
CA ARG A 165 16.64 1.50 6.41
C ARG A 165 15.97 0.73 5.28
N GLU A 166 14.66 0.85 5.13
CA GLU A 166 13.91 0.27 4.01
C GLU A 166 14.40 0.86 2.67
N MET A 167 14.53 2.19 2.61
CA MET A 167 15.12 2.88 1.46
C MET A 167 16.51 2.33 1.11
N LEU A 168 17.40 2.17 2.12
CA LEU A 168 18.74 1.64 1.92
C LEU A 168 18.74 0.18 1.44
N SER A 169 17.88 -0.66 2.03
CA SER A 169 17.76 -2.07 1.64
C SER A 169 17.32 -2.20 0.18
N ALA A 170 16.25 -1.51 -0.20
CA ALA A 170 15.75 -1.51 -1.58
C ALA A 170 16.76 -0.94 -2.59
N ALA A 171 17.52 0.10 -2.18
CA ALA A 171 18.58 0.68 -3.00
C ALA A 171 19.76 -0.27 -3.22
N LYS A 172 20.13 -1.07 -2.20
CA LYS A 172 21.18 -2.08 -2.30
C LYS A 172 20.78 -3.24 -3.21
N GLU A 173 19.55 -3.73 -3.09
CA GLU A 173 19.03 -4.81 -3.93
C GLU A 173 19.06 -4.44 -5.43
N LYS A 174 18.77 -3.17 -5.75
CA LYS A 174 18.78 -2.65 -7.12
C LYS A 174 20.13 -2.08 -7.57
N ASN A 175 21.14 -2.09 -6.71
CA ASN A 175 22.44 -1.44 -6.91
C ASN A 175 22.31 0.06 -7.29
N ASP A 176 21.30 0.74 -6.73
CA ASP A 176 21.00 2.15 -6.97
C ASP A 176 21.88 3.01 -6.06
N ARG A 177 23.01 3.46 -6.58
CA ARG A 177 23.98 4.28 -5.82
C ARG A 177 23.43 5.64 -5.42
N TYR A 178 22.64 6.26 -6.29
CA TYR A 178 22.02 7.56 -6.01
C TYR A 178 21.11 7.47 -4.77
N ARG A 179 20.21 6.51 -4.75
CA ARG A 179 19.30 6.27 -3.63
C ARG A 179 20.03 5.80 -2.36
N GLN A 180 21.13 5.03 -2.49
CA GLN A 180 21.98 4.66 -1.35
C GLN A 180 22.61 5.86 -0.68
N ALA A 181 23.10 6.86 -1.45
CA ALA A 181 23.69 8.08 -0.90
C ALA A 181 22.70 8.85 -0.04
N TYR A 182 21.46 9.07 -0.53
CA TYR A 182 20.42 9.76 0.24
C TYR A 182 19.95 8.95 1.46
N ALA A 183 19.88 7.63 1.35
CA ALA A 183 19.56 6.78 2.49
C ALA A 183 20.61 6.87 3.60
N TYR A 184 21.90 6.85 3.25
CA TYR A 184 22.99 7.05 4.21
C TYR A 184 22.99 8.47 4.78
N TYR A 185 22.70 9.49 3.97
CA TYR A 185 22.56 10.87 4.42
C TYR A 185 21.45 10.99 5.46
N SER A 186 20.26 10.46 5.16
CA SER A 186 19.12 10.43 6.09
C SER A 186 19.45 9.71 7.40
N ILE A 187 20.10 8.55 7.34
CA ILE A 187 20.55 7.81 8.54
C ILE A 187 21.53 8.65 9.36
N GLY A 188 22.41 9.39 8.71
CA GLY A 188 23.32 10.32 9.36
C GLY A 188 22.59 11.39 10.16
N LEU A 189 21.62 12.06 9.54
CA LEU A 189 20.79 13.08 10.19
C LEU A 189 19.99 12.53 11.37
N ILE A 190 19.39 11.34 11.22
CA ILE A 190 18.66 10.69 12.32
C ILE A 190 19.58 10.41 13.51
N TYR A 191 20.79 9.91 13.28
CA TYR A 191 21.74 9.66 14.37
C TYR A 191 22.25 10.96 15.01
N GLN A 192 22.39 12.05 14.26
CA GLN A 192 22.68 13.36 14.82
C GLN A 192 21.53 13.82 15.75
N ALA A 193 20.28 13.73 15.28
CA ALA A 193 19.10 14.12 16.04
C ALA A 193 19.00 13.43 17.41
N VAL A 194 19.53 12.20 17.52
CA VAL A 194 19.62 11.47 18.79
C VAL A 194 21.01 11.51 19.42
N SER A 195 21.86 12.46 19.01
CA SER A 195 23.21 12.71 19.54
C SER A 195 24.18 11.52 19.45
N ARG A 196 23.97 10.61 18.49
CA ARG A 196 24.86 9.47 18.20
C ARG A 196 25.87 9.82 17.10
N PHE A 197 26.71 10.84 17.34
CA PHE A 197 27.59 11.42 16.33
C PHE A 197 28.61 10.45 15.72
N GLY A 198 29.07 9.44 16.47
CA GLY A 198 29.94 8.40 15.90
C GLY A 198 29.24 7.57 14.83
N ALA A 199 27.98 7.21 15.05
CA ALA A 199 27.18 6.50 14.06
C ALA A 199 26.78 7.43 12.89
N ALA A 200 26.51 8.71 13.21
CA ALA A 200 26.24 9.74 12.21
C ALA A 200 27.41 9.92 11.25
N ALA A 201 28.63 10.13 11.79
CA ALA A 201 29.83 10.27 10.98
C ALA A 201 30.04 9.06 10.06
N ASN A 202 29.92 7.83 10.56
CA ASN A 202 30.05 6.61 9.76
C ASN A 202 29.02 6.51 8.61
N ALA A 203 27.80 6.98 8.82
CA ALA A 203 26.76 7.02 7.77
C ALA A 203 27.07 8.11 6.73
N LEU A 204 27.42 9.31 7.20
CA LEU A 204 27.75 10.47 6.37
C LEU A 204 29.04 10.25 5.57
N GLU A 205 30.04 9.56 6.08
CA GLU A 205 31.24 9.15 5.34
C GLU A 205 30.86 8.27 4.14
N LYS A 206 29.90 7.35 4.29
CA LYS A 206 29.41 6.53 3.17
C LYS A 206 28.63 7.37 2.15
N SER A 207 27.77 8.26 2.61
CA SER A 207 27.03 9.18 1.74
C SER A 207 27.98 10.05 0.91
N THR A 208 28.88 10.78 1.58
CA THR A 208 29.85 11.67 0.94
C THR A 208 30.83 10.94 0.03
N ALA A 209 31.21 9.70 0.38
CA ALA A 209 32.06 8.87 -0.49
C ALA A 209 31.35 8.50 -1.82
N ILE A 210 30.04 8.18 -1.76
CA ILE A 210 29.26 7.90 -2.96
C ILE A 210 29.07 9.16 -3.78
N MET A 211 28.62 10.27 -3.18
CA MET A 211 28.40 11.55 -3.87
C MET A 211 29.69 12.12 -4.47
N GLY A 212 30.80 11.99 -3.76
CA GLY A 212 32.10 12.47 -4.22
C GLY A 212 32.72 11.65 -5.36
N ALA A 213 32.42 10.34 -5.45
CA ALA A 213 32.89 9.49 -6.53
C ALA A 213 32.16 9.77 -7.86
N ASP A 214 30.87 10.08 -7.80
CA ASP A 214 30.01 10.29 -8.96
C ASP A 214 29.44 11.73 -8.96
N ILE A 215 30.33 12.70 -8.79
CA ILE A 215 29.97 14.09 -8.46
C ILE A 215 29.04 14.78 -9.46
N ASN A 216 29.05 14.36 -10.72
CA ASN A 216 28.19 14.92 -11.77
C ASN A 216 26.78 14.35 -11.71
N ASP A 217 26.59 13.27 -10.97
CA ASP A 217 25.26 12.63 -10.81
C ASP A 217 24.44 13.25 -9.69
N PHE A 218 25.08 14.02 -8.79
CA PHE A 218 24.43 14.62 -7.64
C PHE A 218 24.37 16.15 -7.77
N PRO A 219 23.28 16.78 -7.28
CA PRO A 219 23.25 18.23 -7.16
C PRO A 219 24.41 18.69 -6.28
N PRO A 220 25.20 19.71 -6.72
CA PRO A 220 26.37 20.16 -5.98
C PRO A 220 26.08 20.56 -4.53
N LEU A 221 24.92 21.16 -4.29
CA LEU A 221 24.47 21.59 -2.95
C LEU A 221 24.22 20.41 -2.02
N ASP A 222 23.66 19.31 -2.52
CA ASP A 222 23.37 18.14 -1.68
C ASP A 222 24.66 17.47 -1.19
N TYR A 223 25.68 17.47 -2.05
CA TYR A 223 27.01 17.01 -1.64
C TYR A 223 27.65 17.97 -0.60
N ILE A 224 27.56 19.28 -0.81
CA ILE A 224 28.08 20.28 0.15
C ILE A 224 27.34 20.15 1.50
N LYS A 225 26.01 20.03 1.50
CA LYS A 225 25.22 19.80 2.71
C LYS A 225 25.67 18.53 3.44
N SER A 226 25.88 17.42 2.70
CA SER A 226 26.34 16.17 3.30
C SER A 226 27.75 16.30 3.91
N LEU A 227 28.64 17.10 3.30
CA LEU A 227 29.95 17.41 3.87
C LEU A 227 29.85 18.26 5.13
N LEU A 228 28.94 19.25 5.20
CA LEU A 228 28.69 20.09 6.37
C LEU A 228 28.24 19.24 7.57
N GLU A 229 27.35 18.27 7.34
CA GLU A 229 26.94 17.34 8.40
C GLU A 229 28.07 16.42 8.85
N LEU A 230 28.88 15.96 7.91
CA LEU A 230 30.02 15.11 8.22
C LEU A 230 31.04 15.84 9.07
N LEU A 231 31.46 17.05 8.63
CA LEU A 231 32.48 17.82 9.37
C LEU A 231 32.02 18.17 10.78
N SER A 232 30.74 18.43 10.93
CA SER A 232 30.13 18.70 12.22
C SER A 232 30.15 17.48 13.14
N SER A 233 29.75 16.31 12.64
CA SER A 233 29.80 15.06 13.38
C SER A 233 31.23 14.64 13.75
N GLN A 234 32.19 14.84 12.83
CA GLN A 234 33.62 14.57 13.09
C GLN A 234 34.18 15.49 14.18
N CYS A 235 33.84 16.79 14.13
CA CYS A 235 34.22 17.75 15.17
C CYS A 235 33.70 17.31 16.55
N SER A 236 32.45 16.87 16.62
CA SER A 236 31.80 16.45 17.87
C SER A 236 32.41 15.21 18.53
N ILE A 237 32.93 14.29 17.73
CA ILE A 237 33.58 13.09 18.28
C ILE A 237 35.09 13.26 18.47
N GLY A 238 35.61 14.49 18.25
CA GLY A 238 37.01 14.81 18.45
C GLY A 238 37.94 14.40 17.30
N ARG A 239 37.39 14.08 16.11
CA ARG A 239 38.19 13.81 14.91
C ARG A 239 38.55 15.11 14.17
N TYR A 240 39.22 16.02 14.89
CA TYR A 240 39.45 17.40 14.42
C TYR A 240 40.24 17.48 13.10
N SER A 241 41.30 16.66 12.95
CA SER A 241 42.09 16.62 11.72
C SER A 241 41.29 16.11 10.51
N GLU A 242 40.36 15.18 10.71
CA GLU A 242 39.48 14.69 9.65
C GLU A 242 38.43 15.76 9.31
N SER A 243 37.84 16.40 10.32
CA SER A 243 36.89 17.51 10.16
C SER A 243 37.53 18.66 9.37
N LEU A 244 38.79 19.06 9.65
CA LEU A 244 39.50 20.08 8.87
C LEU A 244 39.69 19.69 7.40
N LYS A 245 39.99 18.42 7.09
CA LYS A 245 40.04 17.95 5.71
C LYS A 245 38.67 18.05 5.03
N THR A 246 37.61 17.71 5.74
CA THR A 246 36.24 17.84 5.25
C THR A 246 35.84 19.30 5.05
N CYS A 247 36.23 20.23 5.96
CA CYS A 247 36.06 21.69 5.78
C CYS A 247 36.71 22.16 4.47
N LYS A 248 37.96 21.75 4.21
CA LYS A 248 38.65 22.13 2.97
C LYS A 248 37.90 21.64 1.73
N VAL A 249 37.47 20.37 1.70
CA VAL A 249 36.70 19.82 0.59
C VAL A 249 35.39 20.59 0.40
N ALA A 250 34.68 20.89 1.49
CA ALA A 250 33.43 21.63 1.45
C ALA A 250 33.64 23.05 0.91
N SER A 251 34.67 23.77 1.36
CA SER A 251 35.03 25.11 0.86
C SER A 251 35.36 25.10 -0.62
N ASP A 252 36.26 24.20 -1.06
CA ASP A 252 36.64 24.06 -2.47
C ASP A 252 35.42 23.76 -3.38
N ARG A 253 34.45 23.01 -2.88
CA ARG A 253 33.23 22.70 -3.63
C ARG A 253 32.26 23.85 -3.66
N LEU A 254 32.11 24.56 -2.56
CA LEU A 254 31.26 25.75 -2.46
C LEU A 254 31.77 26.86 -3.35
N ASP A 255 33.07 27.12 -3.34
CA ASP A 255 33.69 28.17 -4.20
C ASP A 255 33.51 27.86 -5.69
N LYS A 256 33.67 26.58 -6.10
CA LYS A 256 33.38 26.15 -7.47
C LYS A 256 31.90 26.32 -7.83
N PHE A 257 31.00 25.98 -6.92
CA PHE A 257 29.58 26.17 -7.13
C PHE A 257 29.22 27.63 -7.30
N ILE A 258 29.72 28.53 -6.43
CA ILE A 258 29.51 29.98 -6.51
C ILE A 258 30.02 30.53 -7.84
N ALA A 259 31.19 30.08 -8.29
CA ALA A 259 31.79 30.55 -9.56
C ALA A 259 31.02 30.10 -10.82
N SER A 260 30.27 29.01 -10.75
CA SER A 260 29.57 28.40 -11.90
C SER A 260 28.05 28.56 -11.89
N ALA A 261 27.44 28.90 -10.77
CA ALA A 261 25.99 28.99 -10.65
C ALA A 261 25.43 30.28 -11.25
N ASP A 262 24.21 30.18 -11.80
CA ASP A 262 23.42 31.32 -12.27
C ASP A 262 23.26 32.33 -11.11
N PRO A 263 23.48 33.63 -11.32
CA PRO A 263 23.29 34.66 -10.29
C PRO A 263 21.88 34.62 -9.65
N ASP A 264 20.85 34.41 -10.47
CA ASP A 264 19.48 34.28 -9.96
C ASP A 264 19.30 33.08 -9.02
N PHE A 265 20.00 31.97 -9.30
CA PHE A 265 20.02 30.82 -8.44
C PHE A 265 20.78 31.08 -7.13
N GLN A 266 21.87 31.85 -7.21
CA GLN A 266 22.62 32.23 -6.01
C GLN A 266 21.83 33.14 -5.07
N MET A 267 20.95 34.03 -5.60
CA MET A 267 20.10 34.89 -4.78
C MET A 267 19.14 34.08 -3.86
N GLY A 268 18.67 32.93 -4.33
CA GLY A 268 17.80 32.05 -3.53
C GLY A 268 18.53 31.08 -2.60
N ILE A 269 19.87 31.07 -2.62
CA ILE A 269 20.67 30.14 -1.83
C ILE A 269 21.64 30.89 -0.96
N ASN A 270 21.63 30.55 0.33
CA ASN A 270 22.50 31.17 1.30
C ASN A 270 23.93 30.57 1.28
N CYS A 271 24.69 30.84 0.19
CA CYS A 271 26.06 30.38 0.04
C CYS A 271 26.99 30.97 1.12
N MET A 272 26.71 32.20 1.55
CA MET A 272 27.50 32.87 2.60
C MET A 272 27.29 32.24 3.95
N SER A 273 26.07 31.76 4.24
CA SER A 273 25.82 30.98 5.46
C SER A 273 26.59 29.65 5.45
N MET A 274 26.61 28.94 4.33
CA MET A 274 27.41 27.70 4.20
C MET A 274 28.89 27.96 4.45
N LYS A 275 29.42 29.07 3.89
CA LYS A 275 30.82 29.48 4.10
C LYS A 275 31.08 29.83 5.55
N LEU A 276 30.18 30.61 6.18
CA LEU A 276 30.23 30.92 7.61
C LEU A 276 30.37 29.66 8.48
N HIS A 277 29.54 28.64 8.20
CA HIS A 277 29.57 27.39 8.94
C HIS A 277 30.91 26.67 8.77
N ILE A 278 31.42 26.57 7.54
CA ILE A 278 32.73 25.93 7.27
C ILE A 278 33.83 26.61 8.07
N GLU A 279 33.91 27.94 8.04
CA GLU A 279 34.92 28.72 8.72
C GLU A 279 34.78 28.62 10.25
N CYS A 280 33.56 28.69 10.78
CA CYS A 280 33.33 28.52 12.22
C CYS A 280 33.74 27.11 12.71
N TYR A 281 33.48 26.06 11.94
CA TYR A 281 33.92 24.72 12.30
C TYR A 281 35.44 24.54 12.19
N ALA A 282 36.06 25.12 11.18
CA ALA A 282 37.51 25.16 11.10
C ALA A 282 38.10 25.85 12.35
N ALA A 283 37.56 27.02 12.73
CA ALA A 283 37.96 27.72 13.95
C ALA A 283 37.77 26.84 15.20
N ARG A 284 36.63 26.18 15.38
CA ARG A 284 36.35 25.27 16.50
C ARG A 284 37.32 24.10 16.58
N ASN A 285 37.67 23.51 15.42
CA ASN A 285 38.66 22.44 15.34
C ASN A 285 40.03 22.92 15.78
N TYR A 286 40.50 24.09 15.34
CA TYR A 286 41.76 24.66 15.73
C TYR A 286 41.77 25.06 17.22
N LEU A 287 40.68 25.61 17.77
CA LEU A 287 40.50 25.84 19.21
C LEU A 287 40.65 24.54 20.01
N ALA A 288 40.08 23.44 19.53
CA ALA A 288 40.19 22.14 20.17
C ALA A 288 41.62 21.58 20.13
N MET A 289 42.37 21.91 19.09
CA MET A 289 43.78 21.57 18.92
C MET A 289 44.71 22.56 19.62
N ASN A 290 44.17 23.61 20.24
CA ASN A 290 44.90 24.68 20.97
C ASN A 290 45.75 25.56 20.04
N ASP A 291 45.36 25.72 18.79
CA ASP A 291 45.95 26.63 17.82
C ASP A 291 45.07 27.91 17.74
N LEU A 292 45.35 28.87 18.62
CA LEU A 292 44.59 30.12 18.68
C LEU A 292 44.82 31.04 17.46
N THR A 293 45.98 30.93 16.81
CA THR A 293 46.31 31.75 15.65
C THR A 293 45.42 31.36 14.46
N LEU A 294 45.45 30.10 14.05
CA LEU A 294 44.59 29.59 12.97
C LEU A 294 43.11 29.70 13.30
N ALA A 295 42.74 29.48 14.57
CA ALA A 295 41.35 29.68 15.01
C ALA A 295 40.89 31.12 14.80
N GLY A 296 41.75 32.10 15.09
CA GLY A 296 41.47 33.51 14.89
C GLY A 296 41.36 33.91 13.40
N GLU A 297 42.25 33.37 12.56
CA GLU A 297 42.18 33.57 11.11
C GLU A 297 40.86 33.07 10.53
N HIS A 298 40.45 31.86 10.86
CA HIS A 298 39.16 31.30 10.41
C HIS A 298 37.97 32.07 10.98
N LEU A 299 38.03 32.52 12.22
CA LEU A 299 36.98 33.35 12.81
C LEU A 299 36.89 34.72 12.13
N HIS A 300 38.01 35.28 11.73
CA HIS A 300 38.01 36.51 10.90
C HIS A 300 37.35 36.27 9.55
N SER A 301 37.72 35.21 8.81
CA SER A 301 37.07 34.83 7.56
C SER A 301 35.56 34.57 7.73
N ALA A 302 35.16 33.97 8.84
CA ALA A 302 33.74 33.81 9.20
C ALA A 302 33.04 35.18 9.36
N SER A 303 33.72 36.18 9.96
CA SER A 303 33.15 37.51 10.13
C SER A 303 32.86 38.24 8.80
N GLU A 304 33.64 37.94 7.77
CA GLU A 304 33.41 38.47 6.42
C GLU A 304 32.18 37.91 5.72
N CYS A 305 31.69 36.74 6.21
CA CYS A 305 30.49 36.12 5.70
C CYS A 305 29.20 36.66 6.35
N MET A 306 29.33 37.58 7.31
CA MET A 306 28.19 38.16 8.01
C MET A 306 27.45 39.21 7.20
N TYR A 307 26.14 39.12 7.13
CA TYR A 307 25.23 40.08 6.52
C TYR A 307 23.95 40.26 7.35
N PRO A 308 23.18 41.35 7.20
CA PRO A 308 22.05 41.64 8.08
C PRO A 308 20.99 40.52 8.18
N GLU A 309 20.67 39.89 7.06
CA GLU A 309 19.60 38.91 6.90
C GLU A 309 20.04 37.46 7.17
N ILE A 310 21.25 37.25 7.70
CA ILE A 310 21.80 35.90 7.96
C ILE A 310 20.97 35.08 8.98
N GLY A 311 20.09 35.73 9.74
CA GLY A 311 19.20 35.08 10.68
C GLY A 311 19.94 34.37 11.82
N LEU A 312 19.46 33.17 12.19
CA LEU A 312 20.01 32.38 13.29
C LEU A 312 21.39 31.75 12.99
N ASP A 313 21.83 31.71 11.73
CA ASP A 313 23.18 31.23 11.38
C ASP A 313 24.26 32.12 12.02
N ARG A 314 23.95 33.38 12.34
CA ARG A 314 24.79 34.30 13.14
C ARG A 314 25.22 33.69 14.47
N GLU A 315 24.38 32.86 15.05
CA GLU A 315 24.63 32.32 16.38
C GLU A 315 25.78 31.30 16.41
N VAL A 316 26.04 30.64 15.27
CA VAL A 316 27.23 29.78 15.12
C VAL A 316 28.51 30.59 15.22
N PHE A 317 28.51 31.79 14.63
CA PHE A 317 29.61 32.73 14.77
C PHE A 317 29.73 33.27 16.19
N ASN A 318 28.62 33.66 16.82
CA ASN A 318 28.61 34.17 18.20
C ASN A 318 29.13 33.10 19.18
N GLU A 319 28.67 31.88 19.10
CA GLU A 319 29.18 30.78 19.93
C GLU A 319 30.67 30.50 19.70
N THR A 320 31.10 30.44 18.43
CA THR A 320 32.50 30.21 18.08
C THR A 320 33.37 31.37 18.59
N SER A 321 32.89 32.61 18.51
CA SER A 321 33.54 33.79 19.06
C SER A 321 33.63 33.74 20.59
N ALA A 322 32.53 33.33 21.24
CA ALA A 322 32.53 33.16 22.69
C ALA A 322 33.57 32.13 23.14
N MET A 323 33.68 30.98 22.45
CA MET A 323 34.69 29.95 22.69
C MET A 323 36.12 30.47 22.47
N TYR A 324 36.33 31.26 21.42
CA TYR A 324 37.63 31.81 21.07
C TYR A 324 38.10 32.81 22.11
N TYR A 325 37.27 33.78 22.47
CA TYR A 325 37.62 34.80 23.48
C TYR A 325 37.74 34.23 24.89
N ASP A 326 36.99 33.21 25.22
CA ASP A 326 37.17 32.47 26.47
C ASP A 326 38.57 31.82 26.55
N ARG A 327 39.02 31.17 25.46
CA ARG A 327 40.38 30.61 25.37
C ARG A 327 41.48 31.66 25.36
N LEU A 328 41.19 32.83 24.82
CA LEU A 328 42.12 33.95 24.80
C LEU A 328 42.22 34.66 26.19
N GLY A 329 41.27 34.39 27.09
CA GLY A 329 41.18 35.03 28.43
C GLY A 329 40.44 36.37 28.43
N ASP A 330 39.87 36.77 27.29
CA ASP A 330 38.97 37.94 27.22
C ASP A 330 37.54 37.52 27.55
N TYR A 331 37.33 37.28 28.82
CA TYR A 331 36.05 36.80 29.35
C TYR A 331 34.89 37.79 29.12
N ASN A 332 35.17 39.10 29.03
CA ASN A 332 34.13 40.10 28.79
C ASN A 332 33.55 40.00 27.38
N LEU A 333 34.39 39.83 26.39
CA LEU A 333 33.95 39.59 25.01
C LEU A 333 33.30 38.20 24.89
N ALA A 334 33.88 37.18 25.52
CA ALA A 334 33.30 35.83 25.53
C ALA A 334 31.87 35.86 26.10
N LEU A 335 31.66 36.52 27.26
CA LEU A 335 30.32 36.62 27.86
C LEU A 335 29.35 37.39 27.01
N LYS A 336 29.80 38.49 26.35
CA LYS A 336 28.96 39.26 25.41
C LYS A 336 28.43 38.41 24.28
N TYR A 337 29.30 37.64 23.62
CA TYR A 337 28.87 36.74 22.51
C TYR A 337 27.98 35.60 23.00
N ALA A 338 28.26 35.01 24.17
CA ALA A 338 27.42 34.00 24.75
C ALA A 338 26.01 34.51 25.09
N ASP A 339 25.93 35.77 25.62
CA ASP A 339 24.64 36.41 25.91
C ASP A 339 23.82 36.68 24.66
N MET A 340 24.47 37.02 23.55
CA MET A 340 23.77 37.17 22.23
C MET A 340 23.12 35.87 21.83
N SER A 341 23.84 34.75 21.85
CA SER A 341 23.28 33.42 21.51
C SER A 341 22.17 32.97 22.46
N VAL A 342 22.37 33.18 23.80
CA VAL A 342 21.32 32.85 24.79
C VAL A 342 20.03 33.60 24.50
N ASN A 343 20.12 34.91 24.18
CA ASN A 343 18.94 35.73 23.90
C ASN A 343 18.26 35.32 22.58
N ALA A 344 19.02 35.06 21.52
CA ALA A 344 18.50 34.64 20.23
C ALA A 344 17.75 33.30 20.32
N PHE A 345 18.36 32.30 20.93
CA PHE A 345 17.72 30.98 21.06
C PHE A 345 16.55 30.95 22.03
N ARG A 346 16.55 31.83 23.03
CA ARG A 346 15.39 31.98 23.91
C ARG A 346 14.19 32.56 23.17
N THR A 347 14.40 33.54 22.29
CA THR A 347 13.33 34.19 21.52
C THR A 347 12.79 33.31 20.40
N SER A 348 13.65 32.51 19.79
CA SER A 348 13.26 31.59 18.71
C SER A 348 12.59 30.27 19.23
N GLY A 349 12.58 30.04 20.56
CA GLY A 349 12.00 28.83 21.12
C GLY A 349 12.82 27.54 20.87
N LEU A 350 14.03 27.67 20.34
CA LEU A 350 14.92 26.54 20.05
C LEU A 350 15.60 26.01 21.29
N THR A 351 14.85 25.25 22.10
CA THR A 351 15.26 24.77 23.43
C THR A 351 16.62 24.06 23.47
N PRO A 352 16.97 23.14 22.53
CA PRO A 352 18.28 22.50 22.59
C PRO A 352 19.45 23.50 22.51
N TYR A 353 19.39 24.50 21.63
CA TYR A 353 20.45 25.53 21.49
C TYR A 353 20.50 26.46 22.67
N TYR A 354 19.31 26.79 23.20
CA TYR A 354 19.22 27.58 24.40
C TYR A 354 19.97 26.91 25.56
N ILE A 355 19.84 25.57 25.69
CA ILE A 355 20.59 24.79 26.70
C ILE A 355 22.09 24.88 26.45
N ASP A 356 22.53 24.84 25.20
CA ASP A 356 23.96 24.88 24.87
C ASP A 356 24.54 26.24 25.08
N ALA A 357 23.87 27.28 24.62
CA ALA A 357 24.27 28.67 24.85
C ALA A 357 24.35 29.00 26.37
N LEU A 358 23.36 28.56 27.15
CA LEU A 358 23.41 28.68 28.64
C LEU A 358 24.59 27.91 29.23
N THR A 359 24.89 26.74 28.69
CA THR A 359 25.98 25.90 29.19
C THR A 359 27.35 26.52 28.86
N LEU A 360 27.50 27.11 27.67
CA LEU A 360 28.68 27.87 27.30
C LEU A 360 28.82 29.11 28.20
N LYS A 361 27.76 29.89 28.39
CA LYS A 361 27.74 31.03 29.28
C LYS A 361 28.12 30.65 30.71
N LYS A 362 27.58 29.53 31.21
CA LYS A 362 27.95 29.03 32.57
C LYS A 362 29.44 28.74 32.67
N SER A 363 30.05 28.13 31.62
CA SER A 363 31.49 27.84 31.62
C SER A 363 32.31 29.13 31.74
N ILE A 364 32.00 30.11 30.91
CA ILE A 364 32.67 31.41 30.89
C ILE A 364 32.54 32.11 32.24
N LEU A 365 31.34 32.12 32.85
CA LEU A 365 31.12 32.68 34.19
C LEU A 365 31.96 31.97 35.27
N ALA A 366 32.10 30.65 35.17
CA ALA A 366 32.94 29.88 36.07
C ALA A 366 34.42 30.23 35.93
N ASP A 367 34.91 30.39 34.69
CA ASP A 367 36.29 30.78 34.38
C ASP A 367 36.59 32.24 34.82
N MET A 368 35.57 33.09 34.83
CA MET A 368 35.61 34.43 35.47
C MET A 368 35.61 34.42 36.99
N GLY A 369 35.37 33.26 37.64
CA GLY A 369 35.16 33.19 39.08
C GLY A 369 33.79 33.68 39.57
N ARG A 370 32.82 33.93 38.65
CA ARG A 370 31.45 34.39 38.96
C ARG A 370 30.54 33.21 39.30
N TRP A 371 30.92 32.48 40.39
CA TRP A 371 30.30 31.19 40.75
C TRP A 371 28.80 31.24 41.01
N ARG A 372 28.31 32.35 41.58
CA ARG A 372 26.89 32.54 41.86
C ARG A 372 26.08 32.56 40.57
N GLU A 373 26.53 33.35 39.60
CA GLU A 373 25.85 33.50 38.32
C GLU A 373 25.97 32.23 37.46
N ALA A 374 27.11 31.54 37.56
CA ALA A 374 27.28 30.22 36.95
C ALA A 374 26.29 29.20 37.52
N TYR A 375 26.01 29.23 38.83
CA TYR A 375 25.02 28.37 39.47
C TYR A 375 23.58 28.74 39.03
N GLU A 376 23.26 30.03 38.96
CA GLU A 376 21.96 30.51 38.48
C GLU A 376 21.71 30.05 37.01
N ASN A 377 22.74 30.12 36.18
CA ASN A 377 22.66 29.58 34.81
C ASN A 377 22.51 28.05 34.78
N GLN A 378 23.12 27.31 35.69
CA GLN A 378 22.92 25.86 35.82
C GLN A 378 21.46 25.53 36.09
N ALA A 379 20.78 26.29 36.95
CA ALA A 379 19.36 26.09 37.23
C ALA A 379 18.49 26.30 35.97
N LEU A 380 18.83 27.28 35.12
CA LEU A 380 18.16 27.48 33.82
C LEU A 380 18.42 26.34 32.87
N VAL A 381 19.65 25.80 32.84
CA VAL A 381 20.00 24.61 32.02
C VAL A 381 19.15 23.40 32.44
N GLU A 382 19.03 23.14 33.76
CA GLU A 382 18.25 22.01 34.25
C GLU A 382 16.75 22.17 33.92
N ALA A 383 16.18 23.35 34.14
CA ALA A 383 14.78 23.64 33.80
C ALA A 383 14.49 23.49 32.29
N ALA A 384 15.41 23.95 31.43
CA ALA A 384 15.29 23.81 29.99
C ALA A 384 15.41 22.34 29.54
N LYS A 385 16.30 21.55 30.18
CA LYS A 385 16.42 20.11 29.93
C LYS A 385 15.17 19.35 30.32
N ASP A 386 14.63 19.61 31.50
CA ASP A 386 13.40 18.98 31.98
C ASP A 386 12.24 19.24 31.00
N SER A 387 12.14 20.47 30.49
CA SER A 387 11.14 20.83 29.47
C SER A 387 11.36 20.10 28.17
N LEU A 388 12.61 19.98 27.70
CA LEU A 388 12.96 19.26 26.46
C LEU A 388 12.68 17.76 26.60
N ASP A 389 13.04 17.16 27.75
CA ASP A 389 12.81 15.73 27.98
C ASP A 389 11.32 15.41 28.07
N ALA A 390 10.51 16.29 28.68
CA ALA A 390 9.06 16.18 28.70
C ALA A 390 8.45 16.25 27.27
N SER A 391 8.96 17.19 26.45
CA SER A 391 8.52 17.31 25.04
C SER A 391 8.92 16.09 24.22
N ARG A 392 10.15 15.60 24.37
CA ARG A 392 10.62 14.37 23.70
C ARG A 392 9.79 13.15 24.09
N PHE A 393 9.52 12.99 25.37
CA PHE A 393 8.67 11.89 25.87
C PHE A 393 7.26 11.97 25.29
N ALA A 394 6.68 13.16 25.20
CA ALA A 394 5.37 13.36 24.57
C ALA A 394 5.39 13.01 23.08
N SER A 395 6.45 13.39 22.36
CA SER A 395 6.65 13.05 20.95
C SER A 395 6.81 11.53 20.74
N GLU A 396 7.66 10.87 21.56
CA GLU A 396 7.84 9.43 21.51
C GLU A 396 6.53 8.68 21.81
N LEU A 397 5.75 9.14 22.78
CA LEU A 397 4.45 8.56 23.10
C LEU A 397 3.47 8.72 21.92
N SER A 398 3.44 9.89 21.29
CA SER A 398 2.64 10.15 20.09
C SER A 398 3.06 9.27 18.92
N GLU A 399 4.37 9.11 18.70
CA GLU A 399 4.92 8.20 17.68
C GLU A 399 4.47 6.75 17.91
N LEU A 400 4.60 6.26 19.16
CA LEU A 400 4.16 4.91 19.52
C LEU A 400 2.66 4.72 19.34
N GLN A 401 1.84 5.70 19.67
CA GLN A 401 0.40 5.67 19.43
C GLN A 401 0.09 5.60 17.94
N THR A 402 0.76 6.42 17.14
CA THR A 402 0.60 6.44 15.68
C THR A 402 1.01 5.10 15.05
N ILE A 403 2.16 4.54 15.45
CA ILE A 403 2.60 3.21 15.00
C ILE A 403 1.57 2.14 15.35
N TYR A 404 1.07 2.14 16.59
CA TYR A 404 0.06 1.19 17.04
C TYR A 404 -1.25 1.30 16.25
N GLU A 405 -1.71 2.53 15.96
CA GLU A 405 -2.91 2.76 15.16
C GLU A 405 -2.73 2.31 13.70
N VAL A 406 -1.58 2.61 13.10
CA VAL A 406 -1.23 2.18 11.74
C VAL A 406 -1.17 0.65 11.66
N ASP A 407 -0.50 0.00 12.61
CA ASP A 407 -0.43 -1.47 12.66
C ASP A 407 -1.81 -2.10 12.85
N ARG A 408 -2.65 -1.51 13.71
CA ARG A 408 -4.03 -1.93 13.90
C ARG A 408 -4.86 -1.80 12.64
N MET A 409 -4.76 -0.67 11.93
CA MET A 409 -5.45 -0.45 10.65
C MET A 409 -4.96 -1.42 9.58
N ALA A 410 -3.64 -1.65 9.48
CA ALA A 410 -3.05 -2.62 8.56
C ALA A 410 -3.54 -4.05 8.85
N ALA A 411 -3.59 -4.45 10.12
CA ALA A 411 -4.13 -5.73 10.54
C ALA A 411 -5.63 -5.87 10.23
N GLN A 412 -6.42 -4.81 10.45
CA GLN A 412 -7.84 -4.77 10.08
C GLN A 412 -8.04 -4.91 8.57
N LYS A 413 -7.27 -4.17 7.77
CA LYS A 413 -7.32 -4.23 6.30
C LYS A 413 -6.97 -5.62 5.79
N LYS A 414 -5.93 -6.24 6.35
CA LYS A 414 -5.54 -7.62 6.03
C LYS A 414 -6.63 -8.62 6.39
N ARG A 415 -7.27 -8.46 7.56
CA ARG A 415 -8.40 -9.28 7.98
C ARG A 415 -9.60 -9.12 7.04
N GLN A 416 -9.94 -7.90 6.63
CA GLN A 416 -11.01 -7.63 5.66
C GLN A 416 -10.71 -8.28 4.30
N GLN A 417 -9.49 -8.23 3.81
CA GLN A 417 -9.07 -8.90 2.57
C GLN A 417 -9.24 -10.41 2.65
N ILE A 418 -8.87 -11.03 3.78
CA ILE A 418 -9.05 -12.47 4.00
C ILE A 418 -10.54 -12.84 4.01
N VAL A 419 -11.38 -12.06 4.72
CA VAL A 419 -12.84 -12.29 4.76
C VAL A 419 -13.45 -12.15 3.38
N LEU A 420 -13.05 -11.14 2.61
CA LEU A 420 -13.50 -10.94 1.22
C LEU A 420 -13.12 -12.14 0.34
N LEU A 421 -11.86 -12.58 0.40
CA LEU A 421 -11.38 -13.73 -0.36
C LEU A 421 -12.18 -15.00 0.00
N PHE A 422 -12.42 -15.21 1.29
CA PHE A 422 -13.21 -16.36 1.76
C PHE A 422 -14.66 -16.29 1.29
N SER A 423 -15.29 -15.11 1.32
CA SER A 423 -16.66 -14.93 0.83
C SER A 423 -16.78 -15.19 -0.67
N VAL A 424 -15.82 -14.73 -1.49
CA VAL A 424 -15.76 -15.02 -2.91
C VAL A 424 -15.60 -16.51 -3.18
N LEU A 425 -14.75 -17.20 -2.41
CA LEU A 425 -14.56 -18.64 -2.52
C LEU A 425 -15.86 -19.42 -2.18
N CYS A 426 -16.55 -19.01 -1.11
CA CYS A 426 -17.84 -19.61 -0.73
C CYS A 426 -18.89 -19.41 -1.83
N CYS A 427 -19.00 -18.22 -2.41
CA CYS A 427 -19.91 -17.94 -3.52
C CYS A 427 -19.58 -18.80 -4.76
N ALA A 428 -18.31 -18.97 -5.07
CA ALA A 428 -17.87 -19.82 -6.19
C ALA A 428 -18.24 -21.30 -5.96
N LEU A 429 -18.06 -21.81 -4.73
CA LEU A 429 -18.47 -23.17 -4.36
C LEU A 429 -19.98 -23.36 -4.45
N LEU A 430 -20.78 -22.40 -3.97
CA LEU A 430 -22.24 -22.44 -4.10
C LEU A 430 -22.68 -22.46 -5.57
N LEU A 431 -22.08 -21.63 -6.41
CA LEU A 431 -22.30 -21.61 -7.85
C LEU A 431 -21.98 -22.99 -8.48
N LEU A 432 -20.88 -23.59 -8.10
CA LEU A 432 -20.48 -24.92 -8.58
C LEU A 432 -21.51 -25.98 -8.18
N VAL A 433 -22.02 -25.95 -6.95
CA VAL A 433 -23.07 -26.86 -6.48
C VAL A 433 -24.35 -26.68 -7.31
N VAL A 434 -24.75 -25.44 -7.58
CA VAL A 434 -25.92 -25.14 -8.45
C VAL A 434 -25.71 -25.68 -9.86
N ILE A 435 -24.54 -25.48 -10.45
CA ILE A 435 -24.21 -26.00 -11.78
C ILE A 435 -24.30 -27.53 -11.82
N VAL A 436 -23.69 -28.21 -10.81
CA VAL A 436 -23.76 -29.67 -10.71
C VAL A 436 -25.20 -30.15 -10.59
N PHE A 437 -26.00 -29.47 -9.77
CA PHE A 437 -27.42 -29.79 -9.61
C PHE A 437 -28.19 -29.61 -10.91
N VAL A 438 -27.98 -28.54 -11.64
CA VAL A 438 -28.63 -28.29 -12.95
C VAL A 438 -28.21 -29.35 -13.98
N VAL A 439 -26.93 -29.70 -14.04
CA VAL A 439 -26.44 -30.75 -14.94
C VAL A 439 -27.03 -32.10 -14.60
N TYR A 440 -27.09 -32.45 -13.30
CA TYR A 440 -27.70 -33.69 -12.82
C TYR A 440 -29.20 -33.75 -13.16
N TYR A 441 -29.93 -32.66 -12.88
CA TYR A 441 -31.35 -32.54 -13.21
C TYR A 441 -31.62 -32.70 -14.72
N ASN A 442 -30.84 -32.05 -15.56
CA ASN A 442 -30.97 -32.17 -17.00
C ASN A 442 -30.65 -33.58 -17.50
N ARG A 443 -29.66 -34.26 -16.93
CA ARG A 443 -29.37 -35.68 -17.25
C ARG A 443 -30.52 -36.59 -16.86
N LEU A 444 -31.09 -36.38 -15.65
CA LEU A 444 -32.22 -37.17 -15.17
C LEU A 444 -33.43 -36.97 -16.09
N ARG A 445 -33.72 -35.74 -16.47
CA ARG A 445 -34.82 -35.42 -17.41
C ARG A 445 -34.64 -36.09 -18.77
N LYS A 446 -33.45 -36.05 -19.36
CA LYS A 446 -33.16 -36.77 -20.62
C LYS A 446 -33.31 -38.25 -20.49
N LYS A 447 -32.84 -38.83 -19.38
CA LYS A 447 -33.01 -40.29 -19.13
C LYS A 447 -34.47 -40.68 -19.04
N ASN A 448 -35.29 -39.92 -18.32
CA ASN A 448 -36.72 -40.20 -18.18
C ASN A 448 -37.45 -40.07 -19.55
N GLN A 449 -37.09 -39.11 -20.36
CA GLN A 449 -37.66 -38.96 -21.70
C GLN A 449 -37.29 -40.12 -22.61
N SER A 450 -36.05 -40.58 -22.61
CA SER A 450 -35.63 -41.75 -23.36
C SER A 450 -36.37 -43.03 -22.93
N LEU A 451 -36.58 -43.22 -21.61
CA LEU A 451 -37.38 -44.34 -21.10
C LEU A 451 -38.84 -44.25 -21.58
N TYR A 452 -39.46 -43.09 -21.55
CA TYR A 452 -40.79 -42.84 -22.06
C TYR A 452 -40.91 -43.22 -23.56
N GLU A 453 -39.97 -42.77 -24.40
CA GLU A 453 -39.95 -43.12 -25.84
C GLU A 453 -39.80 -44.64 -26.07
N GLN A 454 -38.94 -45.31 -25.26
CA GLN A 454 -38.80 -46.79 -25.33
C GLN A 454 -40.07 -47.52 -24.94
N ILE A 455 -40.80 -47.08 -23.90
CA ILE A 455 -42.08 -47.66 -23.49
C ILE A 455 -43.08 -47.55 -24.65
N ASN A 456 -43.23 -46.38 -25.24
CA ASN A 456 -44.18 -46.14 -26.32
C ASN A 456 -43.83 -46.92 -27.61
N SER A 457 -42.55 -47.05 -27.95
CA SER A 457 -42.10 -47.86 -29.06
C SER A 457 -42.40 -49.36 -28.85
N ASN A 458 -42.15 -49.86 -27.64
CA ASN A 458 -42.47 -51.26 -27.29
C ASN A 458 -43.97 -51.55 -27.31
N LEU A 459 -44.81 -50.60 -26.88
CA LEU A 459 -46.28 -50.75 -26.97
C LEU A 459 -46.75 -50.90 -28.42
N ARG A 460 -46.20 -50.09 -29.33
CA ARG A 460 -46.54 -50.18 -30.78
C ARG A 460 -46.13 -51.54 -31.37
N ASN A 461 -44.96 -52.06 -31.01
CA ASN A 461 -44.44 -53.32 -31.49
C ASN A 461 -45.24 -54.55 -30.96
N VAL A 462 -45.66 -54.53 -29.71
CA VAL A 462 -46.48 -55.64 -29.12
C VAL A 462 -47.86 -55.69 -29.78
N GLY A 463 -48.47 -54.53 -30.10
CA GLY A 463 -49.72 -54.50 -30.84
C GLY A 463 -49.62 -55.13 -32.26
N SER A 464 -48.48 -55.05 -32.88
CA SER A 464 -48.20 -55.66 -34.18
C SER A 464 -48.09 -57.19 -34.12
N SER A 465 -47.41 -57.69 -33.04
CA SER A 465 -47.23 -59.16 -32.88
C SER A 465 -48.51 -59.88 -32.53
N ALA A 466 -49.44 -59.30 -31.80
CA ALA A 466 -50.74 -59.88 -31.50
C ALA A 466 -51.61 -60.01 -32.74
N LYS A 467 -51.57 -58.99 -33.63
CA LYS A 467 -52.27 -59.06 -34.94
C LYS A 467 -51.72 -60.11 -35.85
N VAL A 468 -50.40 -60.34 -35.85
CA VAL A 468 -49.79 -61.43 -36.70
C VAL A 468 -50.23 -62.79 -36.18
N LEU A 469 -50.34 -63.02 -34.92
CA LEU A 469 -50.80 -64.31 -34.36
C LEU A 469 -52.27 -64.64 -34.76
N GLN A 470 -53.11 -63.65 -34.94
CA GLN A 470 -54.50 -63.80 -35.37
C GLN A 470 -54.62 -64.18 -36.87
N MET A 471 -53.63 -63.95 -37.70
CA MET A 471 -53.61 -64.21 -39.15
C MET A 471 -53.10 -65.60 -39.47
N ILE A 472 -52.50 -66.34 -38.55
CA ILE A 472 -52.01 -67.72 -38.80
C ILE A 472 -53.18 -68.70 -38.80
N PRO A 473 -53.34 -69.63 -39.76
CA PRO A 473 -54.38 -70.64 -39.71
C PRO A 473 -54.33 -71.52 -38.42
N GLU A 474 -55.50 -71.91 -37.90
CA GLU A 474 -55.59 -72.66 -36.63
C GLU A 474 -54.92 -74.03 -36.73
N GLU A 475 -54.88 -74.58 -37.90
CA GLU A 475 -54.29 -75.89 -38.22
C GLU A 475 -52.74 -75.89 -38.12
N GLU A 476 -52.11 -74.74 -38.25
CA GLU A 476 -50.65 -74.57 -38.20
C GLU A 476 -50.10 -74.29 -36.79
N LEU A 477 -50.97 -74.13 -35.81
CA LEU A 477 -50.58 -73.79 -34.45
C LEU A 477 -50.56 -75.05 -33.55
N SER A 478 -49.56 -75.09 -32.64
CA SER A 478 -49.58 -76.10 -31.55
C SER A 478 -50.86 -75.95 -30.73
N ARG A 479 -51.23 -77.01 -30.01
CA ARG A 479 -52.37 -76.94 -29.07
C ARG A 479 -52.23 -75.86 -28.03
N GLU A 480 -51.06 -75.66 -27.55
CA GLU A 480 -50.70 -74.63 -26.55
C GLU A 480 -50.85 -73.21 -27.19
N MET A 481 -50.45 -73.04 -28.45
CA MET A 481 -50.59 -71.74 -29.12
C MET A 481 -52.06 -71.46 -29.51
N GLN A 482 -52.86 -72.51 -29.87
CA GLN A 482 -54.30 -72.35 -30.08
C GLN A 482 -54.99 -71.90 -28.78
N MET A 483 -54.62 -72.51 -27.64
CA MET A 483 -55.12 -72.13 -26.31
C MET A 483 -54.66 -70.69 -26.01
N TYR A 484 -53.39 -70.30 -26.21
CA TYR A 484 -52.92 -68.99 -25.98
C TYR A 484 -53.65 -67.93 -26.82
N ARG A 485 -53.96 -68.21 -28.09
CA ARG A 485 -54.79 -67.34 -28.93
C ARG A 485 -56.19 -67.14 -28.38
N LYS A 486 -56.83 -68.19 -27.87
CA LYS A 486 -58.11 -68.05 -27.19
C LYS A 486 -58.02 -67.25 -25.87
N ILE A 487 -56.96 -67.45 -25.07
CA ILE A 487 -56.67 -66.63 -23.90
C ILE A 487 -56.46 -65.16 -24.29
N SER A 488 -55.65 -64.89 -25.32
CA SER A 488 -55.37 -63.53 -25.78
C SER A 488 -56.65 -62.82 -26.24
N ARG A 489 -57.52 -63.52 -27.02
CA ARG A 489 -58.81 -62.98 -27.43
C ARG A 489 -59.74 -62.67 -26.26
N LEU A 490 -59.85 -63.58 -25.29
CA LEU A 490 -60.61 -63.37 -24.06
C LEU A 490 -60.12 -62.15 -23.29
N MET A 491 -58.78 -61.95 -23.22
CA MET A 491 -58.19 -60.79 -22.55
C MET A 491 -58.50 -59.48 -23.28
N GLU A 492 -58.55 -59.47 -24.61
CA GLU A 492 -58.86 -58.30 -25.43
C GLU A 492 -60.36 -57.94 -25.41
N GLU A 493 -61.24 -58.95 -25.60
CA GLU A 493 -62.69 -58.77 -25.77
C GLU A 493 -63.42 -58.55 -24.43
N GLU A 494 -63.18 -59.41 -23.43
CA GLU A 494 -63.91 -59.39 -22.15
C GLU A 494 -63.19 -58.67 -21.02
N LYS A 495 -61.88 -58.40 -21.18
CA LYS A 495 -61.01 -57.74 -20.21
C LYS A 495 -61.15 -58.24 -18.78
N PRO A 496 -61.18 -59.56 -18.52
CA PRO A 496 -61.45 -60.11 -17.20
C PRO A 496 -60.36 -59.75 -16.17
N PHE A 497 -59.16 -59.34 -16.63
CA PHE A 497 -58.04 -58.91 -15.82
C PHE A 497 -58.31 -57.60 -15.03
N THR A 498 -59.33 -56.81 -15.42
CA THR A 498 -59.73 -55.61 -14.69
C THR A 498 -60.36 -55.94 -13.34
N ASN A 499 -60.88 -57.17 -13.18
CA ASN A 499 -61.30 -57.64 -11.85
C ASN A 499 -60.05 -57.97 -11.02
N THR A 500 -59.93 -57.36 -9.87
CA THR A 500 -58.81 -57.58 -8.94
C THR A 500 -58.69 -59.06 -8.44
N ALA A 501 -59.81 -59.85 -8.40
CA ALA A 501 -59.84 -61.26 -8.06
C ALA A 501 -59.41 -62.20 -9.19
N PHE A 502 -59.21 -61.67 -10.40
CA PHE A 502 -58.81 -62.44 -11.57
C PHE A 502 -57.36 -62.94 -11.40
N ASN A 503 -57.27 -64.27 -11.48
CA ASN A 503 -56.02 -64.98 -11.30
C ASN A 503 -55.95 -66.23 -12.19
N ARG A 504 -54.85 -66.99 -12.08
CA ARG A 504 -54.62 -68.23 -12.84
C ARG A 504 -55.79 -69.26 -12.71
N THR A 505 -56.33 -69.40 -11.53
CA THR A 505 -57.43 -70.38 -11.27
C THR A 505 -58.73 -69.96 -11.98
N VAL A 506 -59.06 -68.65 -11.89
CA VAL A 506 -60.22 -68.06 -12.58
C VAL A 506 -60.07 -68.15 -14.10
N LEU A 507 -58.87 -67.85 -14.66
CA LEU A 507 -58.60 -68.01 -16.05
C LEU A 507 -58.78 -69.45 -16.54
N ALA A 508 -58.26 -70.44 -15.81
CA ALA A 508 -58.41 -71.87 -16.12
C ALA A 508 -59.89 -72.30 -16.17
N LYS A 509 -60.71 -71.83 -15.20
CA LYS A 509 -62.15 -72.07 -15.16
C LYS A 509 -62.86 -71.42 -16.36
N MET A 510 -62.54 -70.23 -16.73
CA MET A 510 -63.13 -69.55 -17.91
C MET A 510 -62.77 -70.24 -19.23
N MET A 511 -61.57 -70.78 -19.33
CA MET A 511 -61.10 -71.51 -20.50
C MET A 511 -61.59 -72.95 -20.54
N GLY A 512 -62.35 -73.47 -19.51
CA GLY A 512 -62.85 -74.83 -19.43
C GLY A 512 -61.77 -75.88 -19.30
N THR A 513 -60.61 -75.53 -18.70
CA THR A 513 -59.45 -76.40 -18.61
C THR A 513 -58.77 -76.32 -17.25
N ASN A 514 -57.69 -77.03 -17.06
CA ASN A 514 -56.92 -76.96 -15.80
C ASN A 514 -55.81 -75.95 -15.83
N GLU A 515 -55.30 -75.54 -14.71
CA GLU A 515 -54.26 -74.52 -14.55
C GLU A 515 -52.95 -74.89 -15.21
N LYS A 516 -52.62 -76.16 -15.39
CA LYS A 516 -51.38 -76.57 -16.05
C LYS A 516 -51.41 -76.25 -17.52
N TYR A 517 -52.48 -76.55 -18.24
CA TYR A 517 -52.60 -76.23 -19.68
C TYR A 517 -52.64 -74.73 -19.94
N VAL A 518 -53.26 -73.95 -19.10
CA VAL A 518 -53.21 -72.48 -19.19
C VAL A 518 -51.79 -71.99 -18.95
N ALA A 519 -51.04 -72.57 -18.00
CA ALA A 519 -49.65 -72.14 -17.76
C ALA A 519 -48.73 -72.53 -18.90
N ASP A 520 -48.90 -73.72 -19.49
CA ASP A 520 -48.07 -74.14 -20.63
C ASP A 520 -48.37 -73.26 -21.91
N ALA A 521 -49.66 -72.97 -22.17
CA ALA A 521 -50.08 -72.08 -23.25
C ALA A 521 -49.52 -70.68 -23.07
N VAL A 522 -49.63 -70.09 -21.88
CA VAL A 522 -49.08 -68.75 -21.65
C VAL A 522 -47.54 -68.74 -21.69
N ARG A 523 -46.91 -69.83 -21.26
CA ARG A 523 -45.44 -69.94 -21.34
C ARG A 523 -44.98 -70.02 -22.79
N GLU A 524 -45.66 -70.77 -23.63
CA GLU A 524 -45.34 -70.92 -25.04
C GLU A 524 -45.63 -69.63 -25.80
N GLY A 525 -46.79 -69.02 -25.61
CA GLY A 525 -47.24 -67.85 -26.38
C GLY A 525 -46.69 -66.54 -25.88
N ALA A 526 -46.52 -66.36 -24.56
CA ALA A 526 -46.04 -65.11 -23.97
C ALA A 526 -44.65 -65.21 -23.37
N GLY A 527 -44.06 -66.43 -23.29
CA GLY A 527 -42.72 -66.62 -22.70
C GLY A 527 -42.62 -66.35 -21.21
N THR A 528 -43.77 -66.29 -20.47
CA THR A 528 -43.80 -65.90 -19.08
C THR A 528 -44.81 -66.69 -18.24
N THR A 529 -44.86 -66.47 -16.94
CA THR A 529 -45.86 -67.10 -16.08
C THR A 529 -47.23 -66.44 -16.24
N VAL A 530 -48.31 -67.14 -15.96
CA VAL A 530 -49.68 -66.60 -16.00
C VAL A 530 -49.85 -65.38 -15.10
N SER A 531 -49.24 -65.37 -13.92
CA SER A 531 -49.29 -64.21 -13.03
C SER A 531 -48.59 -62.96 -13.61
N ASN A 532 -47.41 -63.17 -14.22
CA ASN A 532 -46.70 -62.07 -14.85
C ASN A 532 -47.44 -61.61 -16.14
N TYR A 533 -48.02 -62.53 -16.90
CA TYR A 533 -48.82 -62.21 -18.08
C TYR A 533 -50.03 -61.32 -17.72
N ILE A 534 -50.79 -61.69 -16.68
CA ILE A 534 -51.90 -60.88 -16.16
C ILE A 534 -51.40 -59.49 -15.72
N THR A 535 -50.25 -59.45 -14.99
CA THR A 535 -49.66 -58.19 -14.55
C THR A 535 -49.24 -57.32 -15.74
N ASP A 536 -48.63 -57.90 -16.80
CA ASP A 536 -48.20 -57.19 -17.98
C ASP A 536 -49.41 -56.60 -18.75
N ILE A 537 -50.54 -57.35 -18.87
CA ILE A 537 -51.77 -56.85 -19.46
C ILE A 537 -52.38 -55.71 -18.65
N ARG A 538 -52.43 -55.85 -17.32
CA ARG A 538 -52.88 -54.78 -16.42
C ARG A 538 -52.02 -53.51 -16.57
N LEU A 539 -50.71 -53.68 -16.67
CA LEU A 539 -49.80 -52.56 -16.91
C LEU A 539 -50.03 -51.92 -18.28
N LYS A 540 -50.28 -52.73 -19.34
CA LYS A 540 -50.62 -52.20 -20.66
C LYS A 540 -51.94 -51.41 -20.61
N CYS A 541 -52.98 -51.92 -19.98
CA CYS A 541 -54.23 -51.21 -19.77
C CYS A 541 -54.02 -49.93 -18.98
N SER A 542 -53.18 -49.95 -17.94
CA SER A 542 -52.86 -48.75 -17.15
C SER A 542 -52.14 -47.66 -17.99
N LEU A 543 -51.27 -48.05 -18.97
CA LEU A 543 -50.65 -47.11 -19.88
C LEU A 543 -51.67 -46.44 -20.82
N GLU A 544 -52.67 -47.23 -21.31
CA GLU A 544 -53.77 -46.71 -22.08
C GLU A 544 -54.60 -45.70 -21.29
N LEU A 545 -54.97 -46.04 -20.03
CA LEU A 545 -55.72 -45.15 -19.14
C LEU A 545 -54.91 -43.89 -18.73
N LEU A 546 -53.59 -43.99 -18.59
CA LEU A 546 -52.70 -42.85 -18.33
C LEU A 546 -52.55 -41.93 -19.52
N SER A 547 -52.79 -42.41 -20.73
CA SER A 547 -52.67 -41.71 -21.99
C SER A 547 -54.01 -41.28 -22.58
N ASP A 548 -55.13 -41.61 -21.97
CA ASP A 548 -56.47 -41.34 -22.45
C ASP A 548 -56.94 -39.92 -22.05
N GLU A 549 -57.04 -39.04 -23.04
CA GLU A 549 -57.51 -37.66 -22.90
C GLU A 549 -59.05 -37.54 -23.05
N SER A 550 -59.77 -38.64 -23.32
CA SER A 550 -61.18 -38.65 -23.73
C SER A 550 -62.23 -38.45 -22.61
N GLY A 551 -61.83 -38.16 -21.38
CA GLY A 551 -62.72 -37.87 -20.25
C GLY A 551 -62.77 -36.36 -19.97
N ASN A 552 -63.95 -35.77 -19.95
CA ASN A 552 -64.39 -34.42 -19.52
C ASN A 552 -63.40 -33.41 -18.88
N GLY A 553 -62.10 -33.35 -19.33
CA GLY A 553 -61.17 -32.33 -18.96
C GLY A 553 -60.36 -32.53 -17.67
N GLU A 554 -60.64 -33.53 -16.86
CA GLU A 554 -59.82 -33.91 -15.70
C GLU A 554 -59.16 -35.28 -15.86
N PRO A 555 -57.82 -35.38 -15.71
CA PRO A 555 -57.12 -36.66 -15.81
C PRO A 555 -57.54 -37.60 -14.67
N MET A 556 -57.83 -38.87 -15.02
CA MET A 556 -58.18 -39.90 -14.07
C MET A 556 -57.18 -39.98 -12.92
N SER A 557 -57.62 -40.15 -11.67
CA SER A 557 -56.70 -40.27 -10.54
C SER A 557 -55.83 -41.52 -10.67
N LEU A 558 -54.62 -41.51 -10.13
CA LEU A 558 -53.72 -42.67 -10.21
C LEU A 558 -54.27 -43.88 -9.45
N ASP A 559 -55.10 -43.63 -8.42
CA ASP A 559 -55.80 -44.67 -7.67
C ASP A 559 -56.92 -45.32 -8.55
N ASP A 560 -57.62 -44.51 -9.33
CA ASP A 560 -58.64 -45.01 -10.25
C ASP A 560 -57.98 -45.79 -11.42
N VAL A 561 -56.87 -45.27 -11.98
CA VAL A 561 -56.07 -46.01 -12.96
C VAL A 561 -55.64 -47.38 -12.42
N ALA A 562 -55.18 -47.46 -11.17
CA ALA A 562 -54.79 -48.70 -10.54
C ALA A 562 -55.99 -49.67 -10.43
N ARG A 563 -57.13 -49.16 -9.99
CA ARG A 563 -58.34 -49.94 -9.81
C ARG A 563 -58.88 -50.42 -11.14
N ASP A 564 -59.03 -49.54 -12.11
CA ASP A 564 -59.68 -49.83 -13.39
C ASP A 564 -58.76 -50.68 -14.31
N SER A 565 -57.45 -50.68 -14.07
CA SER A 565 -56.52 -51.62 -14.69
C SER A 565 -56.43 -52.98 -13.94
N GLY A 566 -57.18 -53.17 -12.85
CA GLY A 566 -57.31 -54.44 -12.12
C GLY A 566 -56.28 -54.68 -11.04
N PHE A 567 -55.58 -53.68 -10.56
CA PHE A 567 -54.69 -53.82 -9.40
C PHE A 567 -55.48 -53.67 -8.10
N GLY A 568 -55.16 -54.48 -7.09
CA GLY A 568 -55.85 -54.46 -5.79
C GLY A 568 -55.52 -53.25 -4.93
N SER A 569 -54.49 -52.47 -5.23
CA SER A 569 -54.14 -51.23 -4.57
C SER A 569 -53.17 -50.38 -5.40
N TYR A 570 -53.19 -49.09 -5.20
CA TYR A 570 -52.20 -48.16 -5.83
C TYR A 570 -50.74 -48.59 -5.55
N SER A 571 -50.43 -49.02 -4.36
CA SER A 571 -49.08 -49.48 -4.00
C SER A 571 -48.63 -50.70 -4.80
N SER A 572 -49.55 -51.64 -5.14
CA SER A 572 -49.23 -52.81 -5.96
C SER A 572 -49.01 -52.38 -7.42
N PHE A 573 -49.86 -51.52 -7.93
CA PHE A 573 -49.73 -50.90 -9.26
C PHE A 573 -48.41 -50.15 -9.39
N TRP A 574 -48.12 -49.24 -8.46
CA TRP A 574 -46.91 -48.39 -8.46
C TRP A 574 -45.64 -49.26 -8.53
N ARG A 575 -45.55 -50.28 -7.65
CA ARG A 575 -44.39 -51.19 -7.63
C ARG A 575 -44.26 -52.01 -8.94
N ALA A 576 -45.34 -52.51 -9.46
CA ALA A 576 -45.32 -53.25 -10.73
C ALA A 576 -44.93 -52.37 -11.91
N PHE A 577 -45.46 -51.15 -11.97
CA PHE A 577 -45.18 -50.15 -12.98
C PHE A 577 -43.70 -49.71 -12.95
N GLN A 578 -43.21 -49.35 -11.77
CA GLN A 578 -41.81 -48.93 -11.59
C GLN A 578 -40.83 -50.07 -11.92
N LYS A 579 -41.14 -51.28 -11.51
CA LYS A 579 -40.32 -52.46 -11.81
C LYS A 579 -40.24 -52.73 -13.30
N LYS A 580 -41.34 -52.57 -14.04
CA LYS A 580 -41.42 -52.86 -15.47
C LYS A 580 -40.82 -51.75 -16.32
N PHE A 581 -41.10 -50.50 -15.97
CA PHE A 581 -40.80 -49.35 -16.84
C PHE A 581 -39.67 -48.47 -16.30
N SER A 582 -39.12 -48.73 -15.11
CA SER A 582 -38.06 -47.97 -14.46
C SER A 582 -38.40 -46.49 -14.26
N MET A 583 -39.70 -46.16 -14.26
CA MET A 583 -40.26 -44.83 -13.96
C MET A 583 -41.59 -44.98 -13.21
N THR A 584 -42.03 -43.90 -12.56
CA THR A 584 -43.29 -43.91 -11.86
C THR A 584 -44.47 -43.61 -12.77
N PRO A 585 -45.72 -44.04 -12.42
CA PRO A 585 -46.90 -43.66 -13.18
C PRO A 585 -47.10 -42.15 -13.35
N SER A 586 -46.77 -41.35 -12.31
CA SER A 586 -46.82 -39.89 -12.37
C SER A 586 -45.83 -39.32 -13.35
N GLU A 587 -44.60 -39.82 -13.36
CA GLU A 587 -43.56 -39.38 -14.33
C GLU A 587 -43.96 -39.72 -15.76
N TYR A 588 -44.51 -40.88 -16.00
CA TYR A 588 -44.99 -41.29 -17.31
C TYR A 588 -46.10 -40.36 -17.80
N ARG A 589 -47.13 -40.10 -16.97
CA ARG A 589 -48.21 -39.17 -17.30
C ARG A 589 -47.68 -37.76 -17.61
N SER A 590 -46.81 -37.20 -16.73
CA SER A 590 -46.23 -35.89 -16.96
C SER A 590 -45.40 -35.77 -18.25
N LEU A 591 -44.79 -36.86 -18.70
CA LEU A 591 -44.08 -36.90 -20.00
C LEU A 591 -45.04 -37.08 -21.15
N HIS A 592 -46.16 -37.82 -20.99
CA HIS A 592 -47.19 -37.91 -21.97
C HIS A 592 -47.86 -36.56 -22.26
N ASP A 593 -48.30 -35.86 -21.19
CA ASP A 593 -48.96 -34.55 -21.29
C ASP A 593 -48.06 -33.47 -21.92
N LYS A 594 -46.74 -33.61 -21.84
CA LYS A 594 -45.76 -32.71 -22.46
C LYS A 594 -45.48 -33.02 -23.92
N ASN A 595 -45.79 -34.25 -24.39
CA ASN A 595 -45.48 -34.72 -25.73
C ASN A 595 -46.74 -34.90 -26.57
N ALA A 596 -47.96 -34.84 -25.96
CA ALA A 596 -49.25 -34.77 -26.62
C ALA A 596 -49.54 -33.29 -26.99
#